data_c17add7947b0d5ead67fc114877835f1
#
_entry.id   c17add7947b0d5ead67fc114877835f1
#
_cell.length_a   1.000
_cell.length_b   1.000
_cell.length_c   1.000
_cell.angle_alpha   90.00
_cell.angle_beta   90.00
_cell.angle_gamma   90.00
#
_symmetry.space_group_name_H-M   'P 1'
#
loop_
_entity.id
_entity.type
_entity.pdbx_description
1 polymer ?
#
loop_
_entity_poly.entity_id
_entity_poly.type
_entity_poly.pdbx_seq_one_letter_code
_entity_poly.pdbx_strand_id
1 'polypeptide(L)'
;LIEDFEAINNLPELTKVEGIDIFYVAPSDMAASMGHTGNTGHPDVQAALERAIKLVIDGGRIAGTLANDTNIDRFLAMGVKCVGVPWQLWLKQSAEAFINRTRTTN
;
A
#
# COMPACT_ATOMS: atom_id res chain seq x y z
N LEU A 1 6.77 5.69 8.75
CA LEU A 1 6.18 4.47 8.21
C LEU A 1 5.18 3.92 9.23
N ILE A 2 4.00 3.50 8.76
CA ILE A 2 2.96 2.84 9.56
C ILE A 2 2.88 1.39 9.07
N GLU A 3 3.39 0.48 9.86
CA GLU A 3 3.63 -0.91 9.45
C GLU A 3 3.17 -1.94 10.50
N ASP A 4 2.74 -1.48 11.65
CA ASP A 4 2.26 -2.31 12.74
C ASP A 4 0.76 -2.07 12.95
N PHE A 5 0.01 -3.15 13.11
CA PHE A 5 -1.43 -3.09 13.35
C PHE A 5 -1.79 -2.30 14.63
N GLU A 6 -1.00 -2.42 15.69
CA GLU A 6 -1.22 -1.65 16.92
C GLU A 6 -1.05 -0.13 16.72
N ALA A 7 -0.16 0.28 15.80
CA ALA A 7 0.03 1.69 15.47
C ALA A 7 -1.24 2.36 14.92
N ILE A 8 -2.16 1.60 14.31
CA ILE A 8 -3.42 2.13 13.77
C ILE A 8 -4.25 2.77 14.89
N ASN A 9 -4.28 2.16 16.06
CA ASN A 9 -5.06 2.68 17.20
C ASN A 9 -4.47 4.00 17.73
N ASN A 10 -3.18 4.22 17.53
CA ASN A 10 -2.46 5.42 17.94
C ASN A 10 -2.37 6.50 16.84
N LEU A 11 -2.85 6.21 15.63
CA LEU A 11 -2.78 7.16 14.50
C LEU A 11 -3.39 8.54 14.81
N PRO A 12 -4.51 8.67 15.53
CA PRO A 12 -5.02 9.99 15.89
C PRO A 12 -4.04 10.86 16.68
N GLU A 13 -3.17 10.24 17.49
CA GLU A 13 -2.10 10.96 18.21
C GLU A 13 -0.85 11.11 17.34
N LEU A 14 -0.48 10.08 16.59
CA LEU A 14 0.67 10.12 15.70
C LEU A 14 0.54 11.21 14.62
N THR A 15 -0.65 11.44 14.10
CA THR A 15 -0.90 12.48 13.09
C THR A 15 -0.72 13.91 13.62
N LYS A 16 -0.69 14.10 14.94
CA LYS A 16 -0.39 15.40 15.57
C LYS A 16 1.10 15.73 15.63
N VAL A 17 1.97 14.76 15.40
CA VAL A 17 3.42 14.97 15.44
C VAL A 17 3.83 15.88 14.29
N GLU A 18 4.51 16.98 14.64
CA GLU A 18 5.00 17.95 13.67
C GLU A 18 6.27 17.46 12.97
N GLY A 19 6.57 18.03 11.78
CA GLY A 19 7.78 17.71 11.03
C GLY A 19 7.70 16.40 10.22
N ILE A 20 6.53 15.77 10.15
CA ILE A 20 6.28 14.59 9.30
C ILE A 20 5.38 15.02 8.14
N ASP A 21 5.89 14.91 6.92
CA ASP A 21 5.16 15.32 5.72
C ASP A 21 4.19 14.22 5.23
N ILE A 22 4.62 12.96 5.28
CA ILE A 22 3.86 11.83 4.73
C ILE A 22 3.79 10.70 5.76
N PHE A 23 2.59 10.21 6.02
CA PHE A 23 2.34 8.99 6.77
C PHE A 23 2.13 7.84 5.79
N TYR A 24 3.14 7.00 5.63
CA TYR A 24 3.13 5.92 4.66
C TYR A 24 2.70 4.62 5.34
N VAL A 25 1.59 4.05 4.88
CA VAL A 25 1.07 2.76 5.37
C VAL A 25 1.66 1.64 4.54
N ALA A 26 2.41 0.74 5.19
CA ALA A 26 3.15 -0.34 4.54
C ALA A 26 2.33 -1.65 4.52
N PRO A 27 1.80 -2.08 3.36
CA PRO A 27 0.89 -3.23 3.29
C PRO A 27 1.53 -4.56 3.70
N SER A 28 2.78 -4.80 3.29
CA SER A 28 3.47 -6.07 3.55
C SER A 28 3.80 -6.26 5.03
N ASP A 29 4.30 -5.20 5.66
CA ASP A 29 4.66 -5.23 7.07
C ASP A 29 3.41 -5.26 7.95
N MET A 30 2.36 -4.53 7.54
CA MET A 30 1.04 -4.61 8.18
C MET A 30 0.50 -6.04 8.14
N ALA A 31 0.54 -6.69 6.98
CA ALA A 31 0.12 -8.09 6.85
C ALA A 31 0.94 -9.01 7.76
N ALA A 32 2.24 -8.80 7.85
CA ALA A 32 3.11 -9.58 8.73
C ALA A 32 2.76 -9.38 10.22
N SER A 33 2.54 -8.13 10.65
CA SER A 33 2.15 -7.81 12.04
C SER A 33 0.80 -8.43 12.43
N MET A 34 -0.08 -8.63 11.45
CA MET A 34 -1.40 -9.27 11.64
C MET A 34 -1.37 -10.80 11.50
N GLY A 35 -0.19 -11.42 11.30
CA GLY A 35 -0.06 -12.88 11.11
C GLY A 35 -0.42 -13.36 9.70
N HIS A 36 -0.55 -12.47 8.72
CA HIS A 36 -0.86 -12.75 7.32
C HIS A 36 0.33 -12.52 6.39
N THR A 37 1.54 -12.90 6.83
CA THR A 37 2.78 -12.69 6.07
C THR A 37 2.66 -13.17 4.62
N GLY A 38 2.99 -12.29 3.66
CA GLY A 38 2.89 -12.57 2.22
C GLY A 38 1.49 -12.52 1.63
N ASN A 39 0.46 -12.29 2.44
CA ASN A 39 -0.94 -12.20 1.99
C ASN A 39 -1.54 -10.81 2.24
N THR A 40 -1.04 -9.81 1.54
CA THR A 40 -1.57 -8.44 1.61
C THR A 40 -3.02 -8.32 1.11
N GLY A 41 -3.51 -9.31 0.34
CA GLY A 41 -4.88 -9.37 -0.15
C GLY A 41 -5.91 -9.90 0.87
N HIS A 42 -5.46 -10.34 2.05
CA HIS A 42 -6.39 -10.83 3.08
C HIS A 42 -7.39 -9.74 3.47
N PRO A 43 -8.70 -10.05 3.61
CA PRO A 43 -9.73 -9.06 3.92
C PRO A 43 -9.43 -8.21 5.16
N ASP A 44 -8.94 -8.82 6.23
CA ASP A 44 -8.59 -8.11 7.47
C ASP A 44 -7.44 -7.13 7.26
N VAL A 45 -6.43 -7.52 6.45
CA VAL A 45 -5.31 -6.63 6.10
C VAL A 45 -5.80 -5.45 5.27
N GLN A 46 -6.66 -5.71 4.28
CA GLN A 46 -7.23 -4.64 3.46
C GLN A 46 -8.07 -3.67 4.28
N ALA A 47 -8.89 -4.18 5.20
CA ALA A 47 -9.67 -3.35 6.13
C ALA A 47 -8.77 -2.50 7.05
N ALA A 48 -7.67 -3.08 7.55
CA ALA A 48 -6.70 -2.38 8.38
C ALA A 48 -5.99 -1.25 7.58
N LEU A 49 -5.58 -1.52 6.35
CA LEU A 49 -4.97 -0.52 5.45
C LEU A 49 -5.92 0.64 5.17
N GLU A 50 -7.17 0.35 4.82
CA GLU A 50 -8.17 1.38 4.55
C GLU A 50 -8.44 2.23 5.79
N ARG A 51 -8.57 1.60 6.96
CA ARG A 51 -8.73 2.30 8.23
C ARG A 51 -7.53 3.21 8.53
N ALA A 52 -6.31 2.72 8.37
CA ALA A 52 -5.09 3.50 8.61
C ALA A 52 -5.01 4.71 7.68
N ILE A 53 -5.21 4.51 6.37
CA ILE A 53 -5.22 5.57 5.37
C ILE A 53 -6.26 6.64 5.72
N LYS A 54 -7.49 6.20 6.06
CA LYS A 54 -8.56 7.12 6.44
C LYS A 54 -8.20 7.95 7.67
N LEU A 55 -7.67 7.34 8.72
CA LEU A 55 -7.26 8.05 9.94
C LEU A 55 -6.16 9.09 9.67
N VAL A 56 -5.21 8.80 8.78
CA VAL A 56 -4.19 9.76 8.37
C VAL A 56 -4.82 10.97 7.66
N ILE A 57 -5.73 10.72 6.72
CA ILE A 57 -6.40 11.77 5.95
C ILE A 57 -7.33 12.60 6.86
N ASP A 58 -8.10 11.96 7.73
CA ASP A 58 -8.98 12.63 8.70
C ASP A 58 -8.18 13.50 9.68
N GLY A 59 -6.93 13.11 9.98
CA GLY A 59 -5.98 13.91 10.75
C GLY A 59 -5.35 15.08 9.97
N GLY A 60 -5.79 15.33 8.74
CA GLY A 60 -5.29 16.42 7.88
C GLY A 60 -3.90 16.18 7.30
N ARG A 61 -3.42 14.93 7.29
CA ARG A 61 -2.08 14.56 6.83
C ARG A 61 -2.10 13.90 5.45
N ILE A 62 -0.94 13.88 4.81
CA ILE A 62 -0.76 13.19 3.53
C ILE A 62 -0.58 11.70 3.81
N ALA A 63 -1.49 10.89 3.27
CA ALA A 63 -1.37 9.44 3.28
C ALA A 63 -0.58 8.95 2.07
N GLY A 64 0.31 8.00 2.32
CA GLY A 64 1.02 7.24 1.29
C GLY A 64 0.82 5.73 1.48
N THR A 65 0.95 4.98 0.39
CA THR A 65 0.96 3.50 0.44
C THR A 65 1.60 2.90 -0.80
N LEU A 66 1.86 1.60 -0.76
CA LEU A 66 2.26 0.83 -1.92
C LEU A 66 1.03 0.43 -2.73
N ALA A 67 1.04 0.68 -4.04
CA ALA A 67 -0.03 0.30 -4.95
C ALA A 67 0.47 -0.47 -6.17
N ASN A 68 -0.46 -1.06 -6.88
CA ASN A 68 -0.24 -1.73 -8.17
C ASN A 68 -1.42 -1.44 -9.10
N ASP A 69 -1.37 -1.97 -10.32
CA ASP A 69 -2.38 -1.72 -11.36
C ASP A 69 -3.82 -2.14 -10.96
N THR A 70 -3.95 -3.03 -9.96
CA THR A 70 -5.28 -3.53 -9.54
C THR A 70 -5.94 -2.71 -8.44
N ASN A 71 -5.16 -1.93 -7.67
CA ASN A 71 -5.67 -1.22 -6.49
C ASN A 71 -5.42 0.30 -6.48
N ILE A 72 -4.67 0.81 -7.45
CA ILE A 72 -4.31 2.24 -7.51
C ILE A 72 -5.54 3.16 -7.54
N ASP A 73 -6.54 2.86 -8.36
CA ASP A 73 -7.73 3.69 -8.51
C ASP A 73 -8.50 3.80 -7.20
N ARG A 74 -8.58 2.70 -6.44
CA ARG A 74 -9.21 2.69 -5.11
C ARG A 74 -8.47 3.62 -4.14
N PHE A 75 -7.15 3.53 -4.07
CA PHE A 75 -6.36 4.38 -3.17
C PHE A 75 -6.41 5.86 -3.55
N LEU A 76 -6.39 6.17 -4.85
CA LEU A 76 -6.57 7.54 -5.32
C LEU A 76 -7.95 8.09 -4.96
N ALA A 77 -9.00 7.28 -5.12
CA ALA A 77 -10.36 7.66 -4.72
C ALA A 77 -10.49 7.90 -3.21
N MET A 78 -9.70 7.21 -2.38
CA MET A 78 -9.62 7.45 -0.94
C MET A 78 -8.86 8.73 -0.58
N GLY A 79 -8.13 9.33 -1.51
CA GLY A 79 -7.36 10.56 -1.27
C GLY A 79 -5.88 10.34 -0.95
N VAL A 80 -5.34 9.16 -1.23
CA VAL A 80 -3.89 8.90 -1.14
C VAL A 80 -3.15 9.80 -2.13
N LYS A 81 -2.07 10.46 -1.68
CA LYS A 81 -1.28 11.40 -2.50
C LYS A 81 0.17 10.97 -2.72
N CYS A 82 0.65 9.97 -1.99
CA CYS A 82 1.98 9.41 -2.18
C CYS A 82 1.88 7.92 -2.45
N VAL A 83 2.32 7.49 -3.64
CA VAL A 83 2.20 6.11 -4.07
C VAL A 83 3.57 5.52 -4.38
N GLY A 84 3.94 4.47 -3.67
CA GLY A 84 5.03 3.59 -4.05
C GLY A 84 4.55 2.51 -5.02
N VAL A 85 5.38 2.13 -5.98
CA VAL A 85 5.05 1.10 -6.95
C VAL A 85 6.18 0.07 -7.03
N PRO A 86 5.88 -1.23 -6.92
CA PRO A 86 6.87 -2.28 -7.11
C PRO A 86 7.17 -2.45 -8.61
N TRP A 87 8.08 -1.64 -9.15
CA TRP A 87 8.45 -1.60 -10.56
C TRP A 87 8.90 -2.95 -11.12
N GLN A 88 9.36 -3.85 -10.26
CA GLN A 88 9.76 -5.21 -10.63
C GLN A 88 8.61 -6.00 -11.26
N LEU A 89 7.36 -5.73 -10.87
CA LEU A 89 6.18 -6.37 -11.45
C LEU A 89 6.03 -5.98 -12.93
N TRP A 90 6.21 -4.70 -13.25
CA TRP A 90 6.15 -4.21 -14.64
C TRP A 90 7.28 -4.76 -15.50
N LEU A 91 8.49 -4.82 -14.96
CA LEU A 91 9.62 -5.42 -15.66
C LEU A 91 9.36 -6.91 -15.95
N LYS A 92 8.89 -7.66 -14.96
CA LYS A 92 8.55 -9.07 -15.12
C LYS A 92 7.47 -9.27 -16.18
N GLN A 93 6.37 -8.54 -16.11
CA GLN A 93 5.26 -8.63 -17.07
C GLN A 93 5.71 -8.31 -18.49
N SER A 94 6.50 -7.25 -18.66
CA SER A 94 7.04 -6.86 -19.97
C SER A 94 7.98 -7.91 -20.53
N ALA A 95 8.87 -8.48 -19.71
CA ALA A 95 9.78 -9.53 -20.11
C ALA A 95 9.04 -10.82 -20.51
N GLU A 96 8.05 -11.23 -19.71
CA GLU A 96 7.22 -12.39 -20.02
C GLU A 96 6.41 -12.22 -21.31
N ALA A 97 5.83 -11.05 -21.52
CA ALA A 97 5.10 -10.73 -22.73
C ALA A 97 6.02 -10.81 -23.96
N PHE A 98 7.25 -10.28 -23.89
CA PHE A 98 8.22 -10.36 -24.96
C PHE A 98 8.65 -11.81 -25.25
N ILE A 99 9.00 -12.59 -24.21
CA ILE A 99 9.40 -14.01 -24.35
C ILE A 99 8.28 -14.83 -24.97
N ASN A 100 7.04 -14.63 -24.54
CA ASN A 100 5.89 -15.34 -25.09
C ASN A 100 5.68 -15.07 -26.57
N ARG A 101 5.93 -13.85 -27.05
CA ARG A 101 5.89 -13.52 -28.48
C ARG A 101 6.92 -14.32 -29.29
N THR A 102 8.13 -14.53 -28.76
CA THR A 102 9.15 -15.33 -29.46
C THR A 102 8.81 -16.81 -29.54
N ARG A 103 8.04 -17.34 -28.58
CA ARG A 103 7.63 -18.75 -28.55
C ARG A 103 6.46 -19.06 -29.49
N THR A 104 5.62 -18.10 -29.77
CA THR A 104 4.44 -18.29 -30.68
C THR A 104 4.80 -18.18 -32.15
N THR A 105 6.03 -17.79 -32.49
CA THR A 105 6.50 -17.61 -33.88
C THR A 105 7.21 -18.86 -34.44
N ASN A 106 7.29 -19.92 -33.65
CA ASN A 106 7.80 -21.23 -34.05
C ASN A 106 6.61 -22.23 -34.10
#